data_a36269bcae24ed12038e76e9ceae7141
#
_entry.id   a36269bcae24ed12038e76e9ceae7141
#
_cell.length_a   1.000
_cell.length_b   1.000
_cell.length_c   1.000
_cell.angle_alpha   90.00
_cell.angle_beta   90.00
_cell.angle_gamma   90.00
#
_symmetry.space_group_name_H-M   'P 1'
#
loop_
_entity.id
_entity.type
_entity.pdbx_description
1 polymer ?
#
loop_
_entity_poly.entity_id
_entity_poly.type
_entity_poly.pdbx_seq_one_letter_code
_entity_poly.pdbx_strand_id
1 'polypeptide(L)'
;EGFKIRQALFWDISPSQDATVALDYRGKQGAGVDLEYRYYLSKNSDGRVWTRYFKDNQLNAKRWDLIFRHRTNFPDDLQGRVDLNYVNQQDTFRALSEDILQRVAVFQESQAFLSKRWDNHVLYGFTRFSQNLTSLSDKTVLQTLPQIGYSLAPAKLWESIPLYGGLDVTFDSFHRQEGLDGSRGDMFPRLWVPIPIDRYLTVTPLVGVRETWYSRSAQSSDAVTREAVYFSTTADTRLIRRFTQEGGGTFTHKIEPAVTYEYLAPSQQADIPFFNDVDRFTRKNLLTYSLTNRLSAMI
;
A
#
# COMPACT_ATOMS: atom_id res chain seq x y z
N GLU A 1 10.16 33.57 19.91
CA GLU A 1 11.05 32.41 19.70
C GLU A 1 12.26 32.58 20.61
N GLY A 2 12.74 31.49 21.20
CA GLY A 2 13.85 31.50 22.12
C GLY A 2 15.14 31.05 21.46
N PHE A 3 16.23 31.16 22.18
CA PHE A 3 17.52 30.62 21.81
C PHE A 3 17.47 29.09 21.72
N LYS A 4 18.04 28.50 20.65
CA LYS A 4 18.10 27.08 20.42
C LYS A 4 19.54 26.63 20.21
N ILE A 5 19.95 25.58 20.95
CA ILE A 5 21.21 24.88 20.76
C ILE A 5 20.88 23.41 20.53
N ARG A 6 21.49 22.80 19.50
CA ARG A 6 21.50 21.37 19.30
C ARG A 6 22.94 20.92 19.14
N GLN A 7 23.39 20.01 20.01
CA GLN A 7 24.72 19.41 19.97
C GLN A 7 24.55 17.93 19.73
N ALA A 8 25.18 17.41 18.66
CA ALA A 8 25.15 16.01 18.30
C ALA A 8 26.52 15.36 18.47
N LEU A 9 26.51 14.12 18.97
CA LEU A 9 27.65 13.21 19.03
C LEU A 9 27.36 12.01 18.13
N PHE A 10 28.23 11.79 17.15
CA PHE A 10 28.22 10.60 16.33
C PHE A 10 29.12 9.53 16.96
N TRP A 11 28.63 8.30 17.03
CA TRP A 11 29.36 7.15 17.55
C TRP A 11 29.38 6.03 16.49
N ASP A 12 30.55 5.76 15.96
CA ASP A 12 30.84 4.59 15.13
C ASP A 12 31.05 3.37 16.04
N ILE A 13 30.03 2.51 16.14
CA ILE A 13 30.02 1.37 17.04
C ILE A 13 30.76 0.20 16.38
N SER A 14 30.52 -0.03 15.09
CA SER A 14 31.14 -1.08 14.29
C SER A 14 30.95 -0.79 12.80
N PRO A 15 31.61 -1.52 11.87
CA PRO A 15 31.40 -1.33 10.44
C PRO A 15 29.95 -1.49 9.95
N SER A 16 29.08 -2.08 10.77
CA SER A 16 27.68 -2.32 10.44
C SER A 16 26.69 -1.61 11.37
N GLN A 17 27.16 -0.80 12.31
CA GLN A 17 26.30 -0.16 13.30
C GLN A 17 26.86 1.21 13.69
N ASP A 18 26.01 2.19 13.72
CA ASP A 18 26.32 3.53 14.23
C ASP A 18 25.17 4.12 15.02
N ALA A 19 25.47 5.11 15.84
CA ALA A 19 24.50 5.87 16.59
C ALA A 19 24.81 7.35 16.57
N THR A 20 23.77 8.17 16.62
CA THR A 20 23.88 9.61 16.85
C THR A 20 23.02 9.99 18.03
N VAL A 21 23.62 10.62 19.03
CA VAL A 21 22.90 11.17 20.18
C VAL A 21 22.99 12.69 20.09
N ALA A 22 21.85 13.37 20.16
CA ALA A 22 21.82 14.82 20.14
C ALA A 22 21.08 15.38 21.36
N LEU A 23 21.63 16.41 21.96
CA LEU A 23 20.97 17.22 22.99
C LEU A 23 20.31 18.42 22.30
N ASP A 24 19.02 18.66 22.54
CA ASP A 24 18.25 19.79 22.01
C ASP A 24 17.81 20.66 23.20
N TYR A 25 18.35 21.88 23.28
CA TYR A 25 17.96 22.87 24.28
C TYR A 25 17.27 24.06 23.62
N ARG A 26 16.08 24.39 24.09
CA ARG A 26 15.27 25.52 23.62
C ARG A 26 14.94 26.42 24.79
N GLY A 27 15.58 27.56 24.86
CA GLY A 27 15.60 28.43 26.04
C GLY A 27 14.25 28.84 26.64
N LYS A 28 13.17 28.82 25.84
CA LYS A 28 11.81 29.09 26.35
C LYS A 28 10.97 27.82 26.50
N GLN A 29 11.30 26.75 25.81
CA GLN A 29 10.47 25.55 25.76
C GLN A 29 10.96 24.44 26.69
N GLY A 30 12.29 24.23 26.79
CA GLY A 30 12.82 23.14 27.60
C GLY A 30 14.02 22.45 26.97
N ALA A 31 14.19 21.17 27.31
CA ALA A 31 15.30 20.38 26.83
C ALA A 31 14.86 18.98 26.43
N GLY A 32 15.60 18.38 25.49
CA GLY A 32 15.35 17.05 24.98
C GLY A 32 16.61 16.31 24.53
N VAL A 33 16.44 15.05 24.21
CA VAL A 33 17.45 14.19 23.65
C VAL A 33 16.88 13.45 22.45
N ASP A 34 17.65 13.41 21.36
CA ASP A 34 17.37 12.61 20.18
C ASP A 34 18.37 11.46 20.11
N LEU A 35 17.91 10.30 19.72
CA LEU A 35 18.74 9.13 19.44
C LEU A 35 18.40 8.62 18.03
N GLU A 36 19.38 8.48 17.19
CA GLU A 36 19.32 7.73 15.95
C GLU A 36 20.29 6.55 16.06
N TYR A 37 19.80 5.34 15.77
CA TYR A 37 20.62 4.13 15.68
C TYR A 37 20.36 3.45 14.37
N ARG A 38 21.42 3.13 13.61
CA ARG A 38 21.37 2.45 12.32
C ARG A 38 22.16 1.15 12.39
N TYR A 39 21.66 0.12 11.73
CA TYR A 39 22.30 -1.18 11.72
C TYR A 39 22.09 -1.93 10.41
N TYR A 40 23.08 -2.71 10.05
CA TYR A 40 23.05 -3.72 8.99
C TYR A 40 23.33 -5.08 9.62
N LEU A 41 22.31 -5.97 9.65
CA LEU A 41 22.47 -7.34 10.14
C LEU A 41 23.08 -8.23 9.06
N SER A 42 22.80 -7.94 7.79
CA SER A 42 23.35 -8.61 6.61
C SER A 42 23.16 -7.73 5.38
N LYS A 43 23.65 -8.17 4.21
CA LYS A 43 23.38 -7.48 2.92
C LYS A 43 21.89 -7.34 2.61
N ASN A 44 21.07 -8.21 3.17
CA ASN A 44 19.63 -8.30 2.91
C ASN A 44 18.77 -7.85 4.11
N SER A 45 19.39 -7.37 5.20
CA SER A 45 18.68 -7.00 6.42
C SER A 45 19.31 -5.78 7.07
N ASP A 46 18.56 -4.70 7.12
CA ASP A 46 18.97 -3.43 7.72
C ASP A 46 17.81 -2.75 8.43
N GLY A 47 18.15 -1.82 9.29
CA GLY A 47 17.14 -1.04 9.98
C GLY A 47 17.69 0.22 10.63
N ARG A 48 16.74 1.02 11.08
CA ARG A 48 16.99 2.29 11.77
C ARG A 48 15.94 2.51 12.84
N VAL A 49 16.40 2.90 14.01
CA VAL A 49 15.58 3.44 15.11
C VAL A 49 15.89 4.91 15.23
N TRP A 50 14.89 5.74 15.28
CA TRP A 50 15.00 7.14 15.64
C TRP A 50 13.96 7.45 16.71
N THR A 51 14.39 8.06 17.81
CA THR A 51 13.51 8.46 18.90
C THR A 51 13.95 9.80 19.47
N ARG A 52 13.00 10.56 19.91
CA ARG A 52 13.21 11.82 20.58
C ARG A 52 12.39 11.85 21.87
N TYR A 53 12.99 12.36 22.91
CA TYR A 53 12.31 12.74 24.13
C TYR A 53 12.53 14.23 24.40
N PHE A 54 11.48 14.95 24.69
CA PHE A 54 11.55 16.38 25.00
C PHE A 54 10.64 16.74 26.18
N LYS A 55 11.21 17.41 27.19
CA LYS A 55 10.47 17.97 28.31
C LYS A 55 10.14 19.45 28.01
N ASP A 56 8.88 19.72 27.74
CA ASP A 56 8.36 21.06 27.50
C ASP A 56 7.97 21.68 28.85
N ASN A 57 8.75 22.69 29.29
CA ASN A 57 8.55 23.35 30.58
C ASN A 57 7.42 24.38 30.53
N GLN A 58 7.06 24.92 29.36
CA GLN A 58 5.96 25.88 29.22
C GLN A 58 4.61 25.22 29.38
N LEU A 59 4.45 24.04 28.77
CA LEU A 59 3.20 23.27 28.79
C LEU A 59 3.22 22.18 29.87
N ASN A 60 4.32 22.04 30.62
CA ASN A 60 4.57 20.94 31.57
C ASN A 60 4.31 19.56 30.94
N ALA A 61 4.68 19.42 29.68
CA ALA A 61 4.41 18.21 28.86
C ALA A 61 5.70 17.43 28.59
N LYS A 62 5.58 16.11 28.60
CA LYS A 62 6.63 15.19 28.19
C LYS A 62 6.23 14.65 26.81
N ARG A 63 6.98 15.02 25.77
CA ARG A 63 6.76 14.59 24.40
C ARG A 63 7.82 13.61 23.99
N TRP A 64 7.40 12.53 23.36
CA TRP A 64 8.33 11.60 22.71
C TRP A 64 7.71 11.01 21.46
N ASP A 65 8.57 10.66 20.53
CA ASP A 65 8.24 9.96 19.31
C ASP A 65 9.23 8.83 19.05
N LEU A 66 8.78 7.84 18.31
CA LEU A 66 9.56 6.69 17.91
C LEU A 66 9.31 6.41 16.43
N ILE A 67 10.37 6.35 15.66
CA ILE A 67 10.38 5.87 14.29
C ILE A 67 11.28 4.65 14.24
N PHE A 68 10.73 3.51 13.84
CA PHE A 68 11.50 2.30 13.61
C PHE A 68 11.23 1.80 12.21
N ARG A 69 12.27 1.62 11.43
CA ARG A 69 12.23 1.04 10.10
C ARG A 69 13.15 -0.15 10.04
N HIS A 70 12.62 -1.25 9.54
CA HIS A 70 13.38 -2.47 9.32
C HIS A 70 12.93 -3.12 8.03
N ARG A 71 13.88 -3.63 7.26
CA ARG A 71 13.61 -4.48 6.10
C ARG A 71 14.52 -5.70 6.14
N THR A 72 13.97 -6.83 5.72
CA THR A 72 14.69 -8.07 5.57
C THR A 72 14.19 -8.81 4.34
N ASN A 73 15.11 -9.25 3.50
CA ASN A 73 14.85 -10.21 2.43
C ASN A 73 15.45 -11.54 2.87
N PHE A 74 14.57 -12.46 3.24
CA PHE A 74 14.94 -13.82 3.57
C PHE A 74 15.16 -14.66 2.29
N PRO A 75 15.73 -15.87 2.39
CA PRO A 75 15.72 -16.82 1.28
C PRO A 75 14.30 -17.12 0.77
N ASP A 76 14.19 -17.72 -0.42
CA ASP A 76 12.94 -18.19 -1.02
C ASP A 76 11.90 -17.10 -1.22
N ASP A 77 12.32 -15.89 -1.64
CA ASP A 77 11.44 -14.74 -1.93
C ASP A 77 10.49 -14.35 -0.77
N LEU A 78 10.90 -14.61 0.47
CA LEU A 78 10.22 -14.11 1.67
C LEU A 78 10.77 -12.73 2.03
N GLN A 79 9.91 -11.74 2.16
CA GLN A 79 10.25 -10.35 2.47
C GLN A 79 9.49 -9.85 3.69
N GLY A 80 10.21 -9.25 4.63
CA GLY A 80 9.65 -8.59 5.80
C GLY A 80 9.99 -7.11 5.81
N ARG A 81 9.01 -6.28 6.18
CA ARG A 81 9.18 -4.84 6.36
C ARG A 81 8.36 -4.35 7.55
N VAL A 82 9.00 -3.53 8.36
CA VAL A 82 8.35 -2.82 9.47
C VAL A 82 8.64 -1.34 9.31
N ASP A 83 7.60 -0.51 9.37
CA ASP A 83 7.67 0.95 9.43
C ASP A 83 6.77 1.37 10.58
N LEU A 84 7.34 1.52 11.78
CA LEU A 84 6.64 1.91 12.98
C LEU A 84 6.88 3.41 13.22
N ASN A 85 5.80 4.13 13.37
CA ASN A 85 5.81 5.57 13.63
C ASN A 85 4.80 5.83 14.76
N TYR A 86 5.29 6.32 15.87
CA TYR A 86 4.46 6.53 17.06
C TYR A 86 4.79 7.84 17.76
N VAL A 87 3.78 8.54 18.23
CA VAL A 87 3.90 9.72 19.09
C VAL A 87 3.06 9.52 20.34
N ASN A 88 3.56 9.98 21.49
CA ASN A 88 2.80 9.90 22.72
C ASN A 88 1.76 11.02 22.88
N GLN A 89 1.91 12.11 22.15
CA GLN A 89 0.95 13.22 22.11
C GLN A 89 0.76 13.68 20.66
N GLN A 90 -0.48 13.94 20.25
CA GLN A 90 -0.84 14.27 18.87
C GLN A 90 -0.16 15.54 18.35
N ASP A 91 0.13 16.50 19.24
CA ASP A 91 0.78 17.77 18.89
C ASP A 91 2.32 17.71 18.84
N THR A 92 2.93 16.54 19.11
CA THR A 92 4.39 16.38 19.20
C THR A 92 5.12 16.90 17.96
N PHE A 93 4.66 16.55 16.77
CA PHE A 93 5.30 17.02 15.54
C PHE A 93 5.09 18.52 15.30
N ARG A 94 3.92 19.06 15.62
CA ARG A 94 3.67 20.52 15.50
C ARG A 94 4.59 21.32 16.42
N ALA A 95 4.86 20.81 17.61
CA ALA A 95 5.68 21.46 18.61
C ALA A 95 7.18 21.31 18.33
N LEU A 96 7.63 20.18 17.84
CA LEU A 96 9.05 19.82 17.84
C LEU A 96 9.65 19.65 16.45
N SER A 97 8.88 19.26 15.42
CA SER A 97 9.43 19.00 14.09
C SER A 97 9.75 20.29 13.32
N GLU A 98 10.87 20.27 12.61
CA GLU A 98 11.26 21.29 11.63
C GLU A 98 10.72 20.97 10.23
N ASP A 99 10.36 19.71 10.00
CA ASP A 99 9.75 19.27 8.75
C ASP A 99 8.27 19.69 8.68
N ILE A 100 7.95 20.51 7.67
CA ILE A 100 6.61 21.03 7.48
C ILE A 100 5.60 19.93 7.18
N LEU A 101 6.00 18.86 6.47
CA LEU A 101 5.12 17.74 6.13
C LEU A 101 4.69 16.98 7.39
N GLN A 102 5.61 16.77 8.35
CA GLN A 102 5.27 16.18 9.64
C GLN A 102 4.35 17.09 10.48
N ARG A 103 4.58 18.42 10.44
CA ARG A 103 3.77 19.37 11.20
C ARG A 103 2.33 19.47 10.72
N VAL A 104 2.06 19.25 9.45
CA VAL A 104 0.70 19.29 8.84
C VAL A 104 0.07 17.92 8.68
N ALA A 105 0.76 16.84 9.03
CA ALA A 105 0.23 15.50 8.96
C ALA A 105 -1.03 15.35 9.82
N VAL A 106 -2.06 14.74 9.22
CA VAL A 106 -3.34 14.45 9.90
C VAL A 106 -3.26 13.10 10.60
N PHE A 107 -2.59 12.14 9.98
CA PHE A 107 -2.41 10.79 10.52
C PHE A 107 -0.93 10.41 10.58
N GLN A 108 -0.59 9.62 11.59
CA GLN A 108 0.66 8.91 11.72
C GLN A 108 0.38 7.42 11.62
N GLU A 109 1.01 6.74 10.66
CA GLU A 109 0.76 5.32 10.40
C GLU A 109 1.98 4.47 10.75
N SER A 110 1.71 3.34 11.41
CA SER A 110 2.64 2.24 11.63
C SER A 110 2.19 1.03 10.86
N GLN A 111 3.11 0.38 10.15
CA GLN A 111 2.81 -0.74 9.28
C GLN A 111 3.84 -1.86 9.47
N ALA A 112 3.36 -3.11 9.43
CA ALA A 112 4.21 -4.26 9.27
C ALA A 112 3.69 -5.12 8.11
N PHE A 113 4.60 -5.62 7.31
CA PHE A 113 4.32 -6.37 6.10
C PHE A 113 5.25 -7.57 6.01
N LEU A 114 4.68 -8.73 5.71
CA LEU A 114 5.40 -9.96 5.40
C LEU A 114 4.81 -10.54 4.12
N SER A 115 5.63 -10.86 3.13
CA SER A 115 5.15 -11.50 1.91
C SER A 115 6.09 -12.60 1.44
N LYS A 116 5.50 -13.65 0.90
CA LYS A 116 6.18 -14.73 0.20
C LYS A 116 5.66 -14.83 -1.22
N ARG A 117 6.58 -14.93 -2.18
CA ARG A 117 6.26 -15.19 -3.58
C ARG A 117 6.87 -16.53 -3.99
N TRP A 118 6.12 -17.27 -4.79
CA TRP A 118 6.58 -18.46 -5.48
C TRP A 118 5.81 -18.60 -6.80
N ASP A 119 6.50 -18.82 -7.88
CA ASP A 119 5.92 -18.87 -9.23
C ASP A 119 4.96 -17.67 -9.48
N ASN A 120 3.68 -17.97 -9.68
CA ASN A 120 2.62 -16.99 -9.90
C ASN A 120 1.83 -16.66 -8.63
N HIS A 121 2.27 -17.11 -7.47
CA HIS A 121 1.56 -16.96 -6.21
C HIS A 121 2.20 -15.92 -5.32
N VAL A 122 1.40 -15.14 -4.62
CA VAL A 122 1.81 -14.22 -3.57
C VAL A 122 0.93 -14.44 -2.35
N LEU A 123 1.54 -14.74 -1.21
CA LEU A 123 0.88 -14.73 0.10
C LEU A 123 1.46 -13.57 0.91
N TYR A 124 0.62 -12.77 1.53
CA TYR A 124 1.09 -11.68 2.36
C TYR A 124 0.26 -11.51 3.64
N GLY A 125 0.93 -11.04 4.69
CA GLY A 125 0.33 -10.51 5.90
C GLY A 125 0.67 -9.03 6.03
N PHE A 126 -0.31 -8.24 6.42
CA PHE A 126 -0.18 -6.80 6.60
C PHE A 126 -0.90 -6.36 7.86
N THR A 127 -0.36 -5.38 8.55
CA THR A 127 -1.04 -4.73 9.66
C THR A 127 -0.78 -3.23 9.60
N ARG A 128 -1.79 -2.44 9.94
CA ARG A 128 -1.72 -0.98 10.00
C ARG A 128 -2.37 -0.46 11.26
N PHE A 129 -1.59 0.29 12.00
CA PHE A 129 -2.01 1.06 13.15
C PHE A 129 -1.87 2.55 12.84
N SER A 130 -2.92 3.34 13.05
CA SER A 130 -2.97 4.77 12.72
C SER A 130 -3.31 5.59 13.95
N GLN A 131 -2.61 6.72 14.14
CA GLN A 131 -2.90 7.75 15.14
C GLN A 131 -3.40 9.01 14.45
N ASN A 132 -4.46 9.64 14.96
CA ASN A 132 -4.95 10.92 14.46
C ASN A 132 -4.21 12.07 15.19
N LEU A 133 -3.41 12.83 14.45
CA LEU A 133 -2.62 13.94 15.01
C LEU A 133 -3.41 15.25 15.14
N THR A 134 -4.67 15.29 14.73
CA THR A 134 -5.53 16.49 14.78
C THR A 134 -6.64 16.40 15.82
N SER A 135 -6.91 15.21 16.33
CA SER A 135 -7.94 14.93 17.33
C SER A 135 -7.28 14.58 18.66
N LEU A 136 -7.93 14.89 19.77
CA LEU A 136 -7.49 14.53 21.12
C LEU A 136 -7.68 13.03 21.43
N SER A 137 -8.32 12.26 20.54
CA SER A 137 -8.65 10.86 20.75
C SER A 137 -8.52 10.06 19.46
N ASP A 138 -7.93 8.87 19.56
CA ASP A 138 -7.79 7.90 18.46
C ASP A 138 -8.93 6.85 18.45
N LYS A 139 -9.93 6.98 19.33
CA LYS A 139 -10.96 5.96 19.52
C LYS A 139 -11.77 5.62 18.28
N THR A 140 -11.99 6.61 17.40
CA THR A 140 -12.72 6.42 16.14
C THR A 140 -11.85 6.01 14.97
N VAL A 141 -10.52 5.98 15.14
CA VAL A 141 -9.58 5.64 14.07
C VAL A 141 -9.63 4.15 13.80
N LEU A 142 -9.90 3.80 12.54
CA LEU A 142 -9.96 2.41 12.10
C LEU A 142 -8.57 1.83 11.93
N GLN A 143 -8.30 0.75 12.65
CA GLN A 143 -7.08 -0.05 12.56
C GLN A 143 -7.34 -1.27 11.67
N THR A 144 -6.31 -1.73 10.95
CA THR A 144 -6.34 -2.99 10.20
C THR A 144 -5.36 -3.97 10.86
N LEU A 145 -5.89 -4.92 11.64
CA LEU A 145 -5.10 -5.78 12.55
C LEU A 145 -5.67 -7.21 12.62
N PRO A 146 -5.23 -8.17 11.81
CA PRO A 146 -4.41 -8.07 10.59
C PRO A 146 -5.21 -8.02 9.29
N GLN A 147 -4.48 -7.88 8.16
CA GLN A 147 -4.93 -8.28 6.82
C GLN A 147 -4.07 -9.47 6.37
N ILE A 148 -4.69 -10.52 5.84
CA ILE A 148 -4.01 -11.63 5.18
C ILE A 148 -4.53 -11.69 3.75
N GLY A 149 -3.63 -11.76 2.78
CA GLY A 149 -4.01 -11.80 1.37
C GLY A 149 -3.23 -12.85 0.60
N TYR A 150 -3.94 -13.46 -0.33
CA TYR A 150 -3.38 -14.37 -1.31
C TYR A 150 -3.77 -13.91 -2.71
N SER A 151 -2.81 -13.91 -3.61
CA SER A 151 -3.02 -13.57 -5.02
C SER A 151 -2.38 -14.62 -5.91
N LEU A 152 -3.16 -15.15 -6.84
CA LEU A 152 -2.68 -15.91 -7.98
C LEU A 152 -2.62 -14.95 -9.18
N ALA A 153 -1.40 -14.61 -9.59
CA ALA A 153 -1.19 -13.83 -10.81
C ALA A 153 -1.68 -14.59 -12.05
N PRO A 154 -1.95 -13.87 -13.14
CA PRO A 154 -2.41 -14.48 -14.38
C PRO A 154 -1.64 -15.74 -14.76
N ALA A 155 -2.31 -16.89 -14.74
CA ALA A 155 -1.73 -18.17 -15.09
C ALA A 155 -2.55 -18.86 -16.19
N LYS A 156 -1.87 -19.48 -17.15
CA LYS A 156 -2.51 -20.32 -18.15
C LYS A 156 -2.99 -21.59 -17.48
N LEU A 157 -4.29 -21.88 -17.55
CA LEU A 157 -4.92 -23.02 -16.86
C LEU A 157 -4.80 -24.33 -17.64
N TRP A 158 -4.72 -24.26 -18.99
CA TRP A 158 -4.58 -25.41 -19.88
C TRP A 158 -3.55 -25.13 -20.96
N GLU A 159 -2.71 -26.12 -21.27
CA GLU A 159 -1.70 -25.96 -22.31
C GLU A 159 -2.30 -25.82 -23.71
N SER A 160 -3.38 -26.56 -24.01
CA SER A 160 -4.00 -26.59 -25.32
C SER A 160 -4.97 -25.44 -25.59
N ILE A 161 -5.47 -24.76 -24.56
CA ILE A 161 -6.45 -23.67 -24.68
C ILE A 161 -5.85 -22.41 -24.07
N PRO A 162 -5.95 -21.24 -24.73
CA PRO A 162 -5.45 -19.99 -24.16
C PRO A 162 -6.39 -19.46 -23.07
N LEU A 163 -6.80 -20.32 -22.13
CA LEU A 163 -7.59 -19.96 -20.97
C LEU A 163 -6.68 -19.59 -19.82
N TYR A 164 -6.87 -18.39 -19.31
CA TYR A 164 -6.13 -17.86 -18.17
C TYR A 164 -7.04 -17.68 -16.96
N GLY A 165 -6.49 -17.86 -15.78
CA GLY A 165 -7.16 -17.62 -14.52
C GLY A 165 -6.35 -16.73 -13.61
N GLY A 166 -7.03 -16.05 -12.72
CA GLY A 166 -6.46 -15.28 -11.62
C GLY A 166 -7.39 -15.31 -10.42
N LEU A 167 -6.83 -15.19 -9.23
CA LEU A 167 -7.57 -15.22 -7.98
C LEU A 167 -6.96 -14.24 -7.00
N ASP A 168 -7.77 -13.37 -6.41
CA ASP A 168 -7.42 -12.57 -5.25
C ASP A 168 -8.32 -12.96 -4.08
N VAL A 169 -7.71 -13.21 -2.92
CA VAL A 169 -8.42 -13.49 -1.67
C VAL A 169 -7.81 -12.61 -0.59
N THR A 170 -8.64 -11.92 0.19
CA THR A 170 -8.20 -11.19 1.37
C THR A 170 -9.09 -11.48 2.56
N PHE A 171 -8.49 -11.50 3.73
CA PHE A 171 -9.16 -11.47 5.01
C PHE A 171 -8.65 -10.26 5.79
N ASP A 172 -9.56 -9.38 6.19
CA ASP A 172 -9.27 -8.16 6.92
C ASP A 172 -9.96 -8.21 8.30
N SER A 173 -9.24 -7.83 9.34
CA SER A 173 -9.81 -7.55 10.64
C SER A 173 -9.68 -6.05 10.94
N PHE A 174 -10.80 -5.41 11.10
CA PHE A 174 -10.93 -3.97 11.37
C PHE A 174 -11.29 -3.74 12.83
N HIS A 175 -10.53 -2.89 13.49
CA HIS A 175 -10.73 -2.59 14.90
C HIS A 175 -10.72 -1.08 15.16
N ARG A 176 -11.66 -0.60 16.00
CA ARG A 176 -11.67 0.73 16.62
C ARG A 176 -12.47 0.69 17.92
N GLN A 177 -12.19 1.62 18.81
CA GLN A 177 -12.87 1.65 20.13
C GLN A 177 -14.28 2.21 20.06
N GLU A 178 -14.54 3.16 19.18
CA GLU A 178 -15.85 3.80 18.98
C GLU A 178 -16.22 3.77 17.49
N GLY A 179 -17.32 3.11 17.14
CA GLY A 179 -17.86 2.96 15.79
C GLY A 179 -17.87 1.50 15.31
N LEU A 180 -18.09 1.30 14.02
CA LEU A 180 -18.16 -0.03 13.41
C LEU A 180 -16.78 -0.68 13.35
N ASP A 181 -16.65 -1.85 13.94
CA ASP A 181 -15.54 -2.79 13.83
C ASP A 181 -16.04 -4.11 13.23
N GLY A 182 -15.15 -5.02 12.86
CA GLY A 182 -15.52 -6.32 12.32
C GLY A 182 -14.47 -6.90 11.37
N SER A 183 -14.82 -8.02 10.75
CA SER A 183 -13.93 -8.69 9.80
C SER A 183 -14.61 -8.79 8.44
N ARG A 184 -13.78 -8.82 7.39
CA ARG A 184 -14.20 -8.98 6.01
C ARG A 184 -13.35 -10.07 5.35
N GLY A 185 -14.01 -11.02 4.68
CA GLY A 185 -13.41 -11.93 3.72
C GLY A 185 -13.82 -11.50 2.30
N ASP A 186 -12.89 -11.41 1.39
CA ASP A 186 -13.16 -11.04 0.00
C ASP A 186 -12.47 -12.01 -0.94
N MET A 187 -13.17 -12.51 -1.96
CA MET A 187 -12.66 -13.43 -2.95
C MET A 187 -13.07 -12.99 -4.35
N PHE A 188 -12.10 -12.94 -5.27
CA PHE A 188 -12.33 -12.50 -6.64
C PHE A 188 -11.62 -13.41 -7.65
N PRO A 189 -12.20 -14.60 -7.99
CA PRO A 189 -11.78 -15.41 -9.13
C PRO A 189 -12.13 -14.72 -10.45
N ARG A 190 -11.22 -14.83 -11.43
CA ARG A 190 -11.35 -14.27 -12.77
C ARG A 190 -10.85 -15.27 -13.80
N LEU A 191 -11.56 -15.35 -14.94
CA LEU A 191 -11.18 -16.15 -16.09
C LEU A 191 -11.20 -15.28 -17.35
N TRP A 192 -10.26 -15.48 -18.25
CA TRP A 192 -10.23 -14.77 -19.53
C TRP A 192 -9.55 -15.61 -20.61
N VAL A 193 -9.92 -15.29 -21.85
CA VAL A 193 -9.41 -15.96 -23.06
C VAL A 193 -9.01 -14.90 -24.08
N PRO A 194 -7.72 -14.71 -24.40
CA PRO A 194 -7.33 -13.90 -25.56
C PRO A 194 -7.64 -14.66 -26.85
N ILE A 195 -8.52 -14.09 -27.68
CA ILE A 195 -8.98 -14.65 -28.95
C ILE A 195 -8.38 -13.79 -30.08
N PRO A 196 -7.35 -14.28 -30.80
CA PRO A 196 -6.90 -13.62 -32.01
C PRO A 196 -7.95 -13.77 -33.10
N ILE A 197 -8.51 -12.66 -33.57
CA ILE A 197 -9.51 -12.64 -34.67
C ILE A 197 -8.80 -12.66 -36.02
N ASP A 198 -7.66 -11.98 -36.10
CA ASP A 198 -6.75 -12.01 -37.24
C ASP A 198 -5.36 -11.68 -36.70
N ARG A 199 -4.36 -11.57 -37.58
CA ARG A 199 -3.00 -11.17 -37.22
C ARG A 199 -2.91 -9.76 -36.60
N TYR A 200 -3.99 -8.99 -36.69
CA TYR A 200 -4.02 -7.57 -36.27
C TYR A 200 -4.89 -7.30 -35.04
N LEU A 201 -5.89 -8.12 -34.74
CA LEU A 201 -6.88 -7.85 -33.70
C LEU A 201 -6.95 -8.99 -32.71
N THR A 202 -6.83 -8.68 -31.43
CA THR A 202 -7.11 -9.61 -30.33
C THR A 202 -8.32 -9.12 -29.55
N VAL A 203 -9.25 -10.01 -29.25
CA VAL A 203 -10.39 -9.74 -28.36
C VAL A 203 -10.23 -10.62 -27.12
N THR A 204 -10.21 -10.00 -25.96
CA THR A 204 -9.99 -10.68 -24.68
C THR A 204 -11.20 -10.49 -23.78
N PRO A 205 -12.23 -11.37 -23.83
CA PRO A 205 -13.29 -11.40 -22.84
C PRO A 205 -12.74 -11.91 -21.50
N LEU A 206 -13.23 -11.31 -20.41
CA LEU A 206 -12.94 -11.67 -19.03
C LEU A 206 -14.26 -11.73 -18.26
N VAL A 207 -14.41 -12.76 -17.44
CA VAL A 207 -15.50 -12.89 -16.46
C VAL A 207 -14.91 -13.08 -15.07
N GLY A 208 -15.57 -12.52 -14.07
CA GLY A 208 -15.22 -12.68 -12.68
C GLY A 208 -16.46 -12.61 -11.79
N VAL A 209 -16.38 -13.27 -10.65
CA VAL A 209 -17.38 -13.16 -9.58
C VAL A 209 -16.65 -12.73 -8.34
N ARG A 210 -17.11 -11.67 -7.72
CA ARG A 210 -16.55 -11.23 -6.44
C ARG A 210 -17.56 -11.51 -5.35
N GLU A 211 -17.13 -12.23 -4.34
CA GLU A 211 -17.88 -12.50 -3.14
C GLU A 211 -17.19 -11.86 -1.94
N THR A 212 -17.94 -11.07 -1.18
CA THR A 212 -17.45 -10.39 0.01
C THR A 212 -18.31 -10.75 1.18
N TRP A 213 -17.74 -11.36 2.19
CA TRP A 213 -18.39 -11.68 3.45
C TRP A 213 -17.99 -10.67 4.52
N TYR A 214 -18.92 -10.27 5.36
CA TYR A 214 -18.72 -9.39 6.50
C TYR A 214 -19.23 -10.06 7.77
N SER A 215 -18.48 -9.96 8.85
CA SER A 215 -18.87 -10.52 10.16
C SER A 215 -20.06 -9.84 10.79
N ARG A 216 -20.45 -8.66 10.28
CA ARG A 216 -21.63 -7.90 10.71
C ARG A 216 -22.16 -7.02 9.59
N SER A 217 -23.40 -6.59 9.70
CA SER A 217 -24.01 -5.58 8.84
C SER A 217 -23.71 -4.15 9.33
N ALA A 218 -24.08 -3.15 8.56
CA ALA A 218 -23.97 -1.76 8.96
C ALA A 218 -24.87 -1.40 10.17
N GLN A 219 -25.97 -2.13 10.37
CA GLN A 219 -27.00 -1.81 11.35
C GLN A 219 -27.14 -2.84 12.47
N SER A 220 -26.65 -4.07 12.27
CA SER A 220 -26.77 -5.17 13.24
C SER A 220 -25.47 -5.96 13.36
N SER A 221 -25.44 -6.88 14.35
CA SER A 221 -24.33 -7.85 14.51
C SER A 221 -24.44 -9.05 13.58
N ASP A 222 -25.47 -9.12 12.71
CA ASP A 222 -25.65 -10.23 11.82
C ASP A 222 -24.67 -10.17 10.65
N ALA A 223 -24.11 -11.31 10.28
CA ALA A 223 -23.22 -11.40 9.13
C ALA A 223 -23.99 -11.09 7.82
N VAL A 224 -23.30 -10.48 6.88
CA VAL A 224 -23.85 -10.13 5.57
C VAL A 224 -22.87 -10.49 4.48
N THR A 225 -23.39 -10.91 3.33
CA THR A 225 -22.61 -11.19 2.12
C THR A 225 -23.00 -10.26 0.99
N ARG A 226 -22.04 -10.01 0.11
CA ARG A 226 -22.27 -9.27 -1.13
C ARG A 226 -21.63 -10.00 -2.27
N GLU A 227 -22.40 -10.22 -3.32
CA GLU A 227 -21.95 -10.78 -4.58
C GLU A 227 -21.89 -9.69 -5.65
N ALA A 228 -20.92 -9.77 -6.54
CA ALA A 228 -20.82 -8.90 -7.70
C ALA A 228 -20.31 -9.67 -8.91
N VAL A 229 -21.02 -9.55 -10.02
CA VAL A 229 -20.58 -10.09 -11.31
C VAL A 229 -19.79 -9.02 -12.05
N TYR A 230 -18.60 -9.39 -12.48
CA TYR A 230 -17.72 -8.57 -13.30
C TYR A 230 -17.57 -9.20 -14.68
N PHE A 231 -17.75 -8.38 -15.70
CA PHE A 231 -17.46 -8.70 -17.07
C PHE A 231 -16.62 -7.60 -17.68
N SER A 232 -15.59 -7.96 -18.43
CA SER A 232 -14.92 -7.02 -19.32
C SER A 232 -14.55 -7.66 -20.64
N THR A 233 -14.41 -6.86 -21.69
CA THR A 233 -13.84 -7.30 -22.94
C THR A 233 -12.97 -6.20 -23.51
N THR A 234 -11.75 -6.56 -23.88
CA THR A 234 -10.79 -5.65 -24.51
C THR A 234 -10.56 -6.10 -25.95
N ALA A 235 -10.73 -5.18 -26.89
CA ALA A 235 -10.30 -5.34 -28.28
C ALA A 235 -9.07 -4.46 -28.50
N ASP A 236 -7.95 -5.07 -28.81
CA ASP A 236 -6.68 -4.37 -29.02
C ASP A 236 -5.95 -4.81 -30.28
N THR A 237 -5.14 -3.90 -30.81
CA THR A 237 -4.25 -4.17 -31.93
C THR A 237 -2.90 -3.51 -31.74
N ARG A 238 -1.90 -4.05 -32.40
CA ARG A 238 -0.55 -3.53 -32.39
C ARG A 238 -0.03 -3.33 -33.81
N LEU A 239 0.17 -2.05 -34.17
CA LEU A 239 0.78 -1.66 -35.43
C LEU A 239 2.23 -1.27 -35.17
N ILE A 240 3.17 -1.91 -35.89
CA ILE A 240 4.61 -1.66 -35.70
C ILE A 240 5.18 -1.30 -37.08
N ARG A 241 5.90 -0.16 -37.13
CA ARG A 241 6.69 0.24 -38.28
C ARG A 241 8.12 0.55 -37.88
N ARG A 242 9.07 -0.02 -38.59
CA ARG A 242 10.49 0.26 -38.46
C ARG A 242 10.94 1.19 -39.58
N PHE A 243 11.73 2.15 -39.23
CA PHE A 243 12.37 3.11 -40.15
C PHE A 243 13.87 3.00 -39.97
N THR A 244 14.60 2.81 -41.06
CA THR A 244 16.07 2.80 -41.06
C THR A 244 16.55 4.14 -41.58
N GLN A 245 17.45 4.78 -40.86
CA GLN A 245 18.05 6.08 -41.25
C GLN A 245 19.36 5.80 -42.01
N GLU A 246 19.64 6.62 -43.02
CA GLU A 246 20.94 6.63 -43.65
C GLU A 246 22.03 7.00 -42.60
N GLY A 247 22.92 6.06 -42.28
CA GLY A 247 23.90 6.19 -41.21
C GLY A 247 23.77 5.16 -40.08
N GLY A 248 22.81 4.20 -40.13
CA GLY A 248 22.76 3.00 -39.31
C GLY A 248 21.80 3.06 -38.08
N GLY A 249 21.15 4.17 -37.86
CA GLY A 249 20.12 4.24 -36.79
C GLY A 249 18.78 3.61 -37.20
N THR A 250 18.12 2.92 -36.27
CA THR A 250 16.80 2.35 -36.51
C THR A 250 15.76 2.93 -35.52
N PHE A 251 14.67 3.46 -36.08
CA PHE A 251 13.52 3.90 -35.28
C PHE A 251 12.38 2.89 -35.39
N THR A 252 11.81 2.53 -34.27
CA THR A 252 10.61 1.67 -34.22
C THR A 252 9.46 2.47 -33.66
N HIS A 253 8.42 2.61 -34.48
CA HIS A 253 7.17 3.26 -34.10
C HIS A 253 6.10 2.19 -33.83
N LYS A 254 5.51 2.22 -32.64
CA LYS A 254 4.41 1.34 -32.25
C LYS A 254 3.19 2.18 -31.92
N ILE A 255 2.06 1.79 -32.49
CA ILE A 255 0.74 2.37 -32.20
C ILE A 255 -0.15 1.23 -31.71
N GLU A 256 -0.67 1.36 -30.48
CA GLU A 256 -1.46 0.33 -29.81
C GLU A 256 -2.82 0.92 -29.42
N PRO A 257 -3.82 0.97 -30.33
CA PRO A 257 -5.18 1.32 -29.97
C PRO A 257 -5.87 0.17 -29.25
N ALA A 258 -6.68 0.48 -28.25
CA ALA A 258 -7.50 -0.50 -27.54
C ALA A 258 -8.85 0.11 -27.15
N VAL A 259 -9.87 -0.76 -27.15
CA VAL A 259 -11.21 -0.45 -26.66
C VAL A 259 -11.58 -1.48 -25.62
N THR A 260 -11.93 -1.02 -24.42
CA THR A 260 -12.33 -1.89 -23.30
C THR A 260 -13.74 -1.54 -22.85
N TYR A 261 -14.61 -2.52 -22.81
CA TYR A 261 -15.90 -2.42 -22.16
C TYR A 261 -15.84 -3.13 -20.80
N GLU A 262 -16.35 -2.45 -19.76
CA GLU A 262 -16.42 -2.98 -18.40
C GLU A 262 -17.85 -2.91 -17.86
N TYR A 263 -18.29 -4.00 -17.27
CA TYR A 263 -19.56 -4.10 -16.58
C TYR A 263 -19.36 -4.69 -15.19
N LEU A 264 -19.89 -4.01 -14.17
CA LEU A 264 -19.91 -4.49 -12.77
C LEU A 264 -21.33 -4.30 -12.22
N ALA A 265 -21.95 -5.36 -11.78
CA ALA A 265 -23.26 -5.36 -11.15
C ALA A 265 -23.16 -5.98 -9.75
N PRO A 266 -23.19 -5.19 -8.69
CA PRO A 266 -23.31 -5.72 -7.33
C PRO A 266 -24.76 -6.15 -7.04
N SER A 267 -24.92 -7.29 -6.35
CA SER A 267 -26.24 -7.84 -6.01
C SER A 267 -26.91 -7.10 -4.85
N GLN A 268 -26.14 -6.66 -3.85
CA GLN A 268 -26.64 -6.03 -2.62
C GLN A 268 -25.71 -4.91 -2.18
N GLN A 269 -26.27 -3.80 -1.69
CA GLN A 269 -25.55 -2.64 -1.18
C GLN A 269 -26.09 -2.09 0.16
N ALA A 270 -27.36 -2.43 0.51
CA ALA A 270 -28.11 -1.70 1.55
C ALA A 270 -27.50 -1.80 2.94
N ASP A 271 -27.05 -2.97 3.37
CA ASP A 271 -26.61 -3.22 4.75
C ASP A 271 -25.11 -3.50 4.89
N ILE A 272 -24.35 -3.18 3.84
CA ILE A 272 -22.89 -3.40 3.81
C ILE A 272 -22.19 -2.40 4.73
N PRO A 273 -21.39 -2.85 5.70
CA PRO A 273 -20.58 -1.96 6.53
C PRO A 273 -19.51 -1.28 5.69
N PHE A 274 -19.14 -0.06 6.10
CA PHE A 274 -18.07 0.69 5.41
C PHE A 274 -16.80 0.73 6.26
N PHE A 275 -15.75 0.09 5.80
CA PHE A 275 -14.40 0.12 6.37
C PHE A 275 -13.41 0.86 5.46
N ASN A 276 -13.47 0.59 4.15
CA ASN A 276 -12.62 1.25 3.14
C ASN A 276 -13.29 1.21 1.74
N ASP A 277 -12.56 1.65 0.72
CA ASP A 277 -13.09 1.77 -0.65
C ASP A 277 -13.50 0.42 -1.28
N VAL A 278 -13.00 -0.71 -0.78
CA VAL A 278 -13.45 -2.05 -1.21
C VAL A 278 -14.94 -2.28 -0.90
N ASP A 279 -15.47 -1.58 0.09
CA ASP A 279 -16.87 -1.74 0.51
C ASP A 279 -17.84 -0.91 -0.34
N ARG A 280 -17.34 0.04 -1.13
CA ARG A 280 -18.13 0.89 -2.02
C ARG A 280 -18.03 0.44 -3.48
N PHE A 281 -18.88 -0.50 -3.86
CA PHE A 281 -19.03 -0.82 -5.27
C PHE A 281 -20.08 0.06 -5.92
N THR A 282 -19.66 0.85 -6.87
CA THR A 282 -20.58 1.50 -7.81
C THR A 282 -20.76 0.58 -9.01
N ARG A 283 -22.02 0.47 -9.46
CA ARG A 283 -22.32 -0.17 -10.74
C ARG A 283 -21.49 0.49 -11.84
N LYS A 284 -20.76 -0.31 -12.60
CA LYS A 284 -20.00 0.16 -13.75
C LYS A 284 -20.69 -0.29 -15.04
N ASN A 285 -20.75 0.59 -16.00
CA ASN A 285 -21.07 0.32 -17.39
C ASN A 285 -20.27 1.34 -18.19
N LEU A 286 -19.04 0.97 -18.53
CA LEU A 286 -18.01 1.89 -19.00
C LEU A 286 -17.39 1.39 -20.30
N LEU A 287 -17.33 2.24 -21.31
CA LEU A 287 -16.54 2.03 -22.51
C LEU A 287 -15.33 2.98 -22.46
N THR A 288 -14.15 2.39 -22.48
CA THR A 288 -12.88 3.12 -22.50
C THR A 288 -12.16 2.87 -23.81
N TYR A 289 -11.67 3.89 -24.45
CA TYR A 289 -10.75 3.78 -25.58
C TYR A 289 -9.40 4.37 -25.20
N SER A 290 -8.33 3.75 -25.66
CA SER A 290 -6.96 4.21 -25.45
C SER A 290 -6.14 4.11 -26.71
N LEU A 291 -5.18 5.01 -26.88
CA LEU A 291 -4.20 5.01 -27.93
C LEU A 291 -2.81 5.18 -27.32
N THR A 292 -2.05 4.10 -27.30
CA THR A 292 -0.65 4.17 -26.85
C THR A 292 0.25 4.33 -28.05
N ASN A 293 1.11 5.35 -28.01
CA ASN A 293 2.05 5.69 -29.06
C ASN A 293 3.46 5.65 -28.48
N ARG A 294 4.34 4.79 -29.02
CA ARG A 294 5.72 4.63 -28.57
C ARG A 294 6.70 4.76 -29.74
N LEU A 295 7.68 5.61 -29.56
CA LEU A 295 8.83 5.75 -30.47
C LEU A 295 10.10 5.29 -29.74
N SER A 296 10.81 4.34 -30.28
CA SER A 296 12.07 3.84 -29.74
C SER A 296 13.17 4.02 -30.79
N ALA A 297 14.32 4.52 -30.38
CA ALA A 297 15.51 4.62 -31.20
C ALA A 297 16.55 3.61 -30.70
N MET A 298 17.19 2.91 -31.62
CA MET A 298 18.40 2.15 -31.35
C MET A 298 19.56 2.89 -32.04
N ILE A 299 20.43 3.46 -31.22
CA ILE A 299 21.63 4.23 -31.65
C ILE A 299 22.80 3.32 -31.62
#